data_468c6ab4ab920ec6ad72a5a235349d76
#
_entry.id   468c6ab4ab920ec6ad72a5a235349d76
#
_cell.length_a   1.000
_cell.length_b   1.000
_cell.length_c   1.000
_cell.angle_alpha   90.00
_cell.angle_beta   90.00
_cell.angle_gamma   90.00
#
_symmetry.space_group_name_H-M   'P 1'
#
loop_
_entity.id
_entity.type
_entity.pdbx_description
1 polymer ?
#
loop_
_entity_poly.entity_id
_entity_poly.type
_entity_poly.pdbx_seq_one_letter_code
_entity_poly.pdbx_strand_id
1 'polypeptide(L)'
;MGQKANPIGLRLGINRGWDSTWFDEKHYADRLKEDIILRRYILKKYRTASVSRVLISRTSTKVSITINTARPGLIIGKSGSEVDSLKKELNKLVGHEVSVNVFEIKRPALVATLVGENISQQIEKKVNYRRAVKKSIQSTISMGANGIRVRIAGRLNGAEIARQETFKEGQVPLHTLRAKIDYSHVEANTTYGIIGIKVWIYND
;
A
#
# COMPACT_ATOMS: atom_id res chain seq x y z
N MET A 1 -5.82 11.90 -25.46
CA MET A 1 -6.14 10.66 -24.74
C MET A 1 -6.63 11.02 -23.34
N GLY A 2 -7.81 10.53 -22.94
CA GLY A 2 -8.40 10.81 -21.63
C GLY A 2 -7.53 10.28 -20.48
N GLN A 3 -7.42 11.04 -19.41
CA GLN A 3 -6.74 10.61 -18.20
C GLN A 3 -7.67 9.68 -17.39
N LYS A 4 -7.07 8.68 -16.71
CA LYS A 4 -7.83 7.76 -15.88
C LYS A 4 -7.90 8.27 -14.45
N ALA A 5 -9.12 8.35 -13.90
CA ALA A 5 -9.31 8.67 -12.49
C ALA A 5 -8.66 7.64 -11.57
N ASN A 6 -8.28 8.06 -10.35
CA ASN A 6 -7.77 7.16 -9.34
C ASN A 6 -8.89 6.21 -8.88
N PRO A 7 -8.71 4.87 -9.00
CA PRO A 7 -9.77 3.91 -8.66
C PRO A 7 -10.20 3.95 -7.21
N ILE A 8 -9.30 4.33 -6.30
CA ILE A 8 -9.58 4.47 -4.87
C ILE A 8 -10.50 5.67 -4.64
N GLY A 9 -10.10 6.85 -5.16
CA GLY A 9 -10.88 8.07 -5.01
C GLY A 9 -12.29 7.96 -5.63
N LEU A 10 -12.38 7.28 -6.79
CA LEU A 10 -13.66 7.06 -7.46
C LEU A 10 -14.65 6.19 -6.66
N ARG A 11 -14.15 5.33 -5.76
CA ARG A 11 -14.94 4.36 -4.99
C ARG A 11 -15.09 4.73 -3.52
N LEU A 12 -14.54 5.86 -3.09
CA LEU A 12 -14.75 6.37 -1.74
C LEU A 12 -16.23 6.63 -1.47
N GLY A 13 -16.71 6.14 -0.32
CA GLY A 13 -18.12 6.26 0.06
C GLY A 13 -19.07 5.25 -0.62
N ILE A 14 -18.59 4.47 -1.60
CA ILE A 14 -19.39 3.44 -2.30
C ILE A 14 -19.06 2.06 -1.73
N ASN A 15 -17.82 1.58 -1.94
CA ASN A 15 -17.37 0.28 -1.46
C ASN A 15 -16.05 0.35 -0.67
N ARG A 16 -15.52 1.55 -0.46
CA ARG A 16 -14.31 1.81 0.32
C ARG A 16 -14.50 3.02 1.24
N GLY A 17 -14.12 2.86 2.51
CA GLY A 17 -14.05 3.96 3.48
C GLY A 17 -12.71 4.71 3.41
N TRP A 18 -12.64 5.78 4.19
CA TRP A 18 -11.42 6.57 4.37
C TRP A 18 -10.37 5.81 5.19
N ASP A 19 -9.10 6.10 4.94
CA ASP A 19 -8.00 5.52 5.72
C ASP A 19 -7.78 6.28 7.05
N SER A 20 -8.30 7.50 7.18
CA SER A 20 -8.42 8.25 8.44
C SER A 20 -9.89 8.52 8.71
N THR A 21 -10.37 8.16 9.89
CA THR A 21 -11.77 8.30 10.30
C THR A 21 -11.82 9.14 11.58
N TRP A 22 -12.03 10.44 11.44
CA TRP A 22 -12.19 11.40 12.54
C TRP A 22 -12.80 12.70 12.01
N PHE A 23 -13.30 13.52 12.91
CA PHE A 23 -13.86 14.83 12.62
C PHE A 23 -13.31 15.86 13.60
N ASP A 24 -12.86 17.01 13.12
CA ASP A 24 -12.47 18.17 13.90
C ASP A 24 -12.52 19.42 13.02
N GLU A 25 -13.27 20.45 13.46
CA GLU A 25 -13.38 21.70 12.74
C GLU A 25 -12.25 22.69 13.06
N LYS A 26 -11.82 22.72 14.34
CA LYS A 26 -10.88 23.75 14.84
C LYS A 26 -9.42 23.40 14.58
N HIS A 27 -9.04 22.12 14.73
CA HIS A 27 -7.66 21.65 14.69
C HIS A 27 -7.41 20.68 13.53
N TYR A 28 -8.16 20.82 12.44
CA TYR A 28 -8.06 19.92 11.27
C TYR A 28 -6.64 19.83 10.71
N ALA A 29 -5.98 20.98 10.53
CA ALA A 29 -4.64 21.05 9.92
C ALA A 29 -3.58 20.33 10.77
N ASP A 30 -3.61 20.53 12.08
CA ASP A 30 -2.65 19.90 13.00
C ASP A 30 -2.85 18.39 13.05
N ARG A 31 -4.09 17.93 13.17
CA ARG A 31 -4.41 16.49 13.18
C ARG A 31 -4.07 15.81 11.86
N LEU A 32 -4.29 16.47 10.73
CA LEU A 32 -3.89 15.94 9.42
C LEU A 32 -2.38 15.82 9.30
N LYS A 33 -1.63 16.83 9.79
CA LYS A 33 -0.17 16.80 9.82
C LYS A 33 0.35 15.63 10.66
N GLU A 34 -0.24 15.42 11.84
CA GLU A 34 0.09 14.28 12.70
C GLU A 34 -0.16 12.95 11.99
N ASP A 35 -1.31 12.76 11.33
CA ASP A 35 -1.62 11.53 10.59
C ASP A 35 -0.60 11.25 9.49
N ILE A 36 -0.17 12.28 8.76
CA ILE A 36 0.86 12.13 7.72
C ILE A 36 2.20 11.71 8.33
N ILE A 37 2.59 12.31 9.46
CA ILE A 37 3.84 11.97 10.18
C ILE A 37 3.77 10.52 10.67
N LEU A 38 2.67 10.12 11.32
CA LEU A 38 2.46 8.76 11.82
C LEU A 38 2.56 7.72 10.70
N ARG A 39 1.87 7.94 9.58
CA ARG A 39 1.91 7.03 8.42
C ARG A 39 3.31 6.90 7.86
N ARG A 40 4.01 8.02 7.64
CA ARG A 40 5.38 8.03 7.11
C ARG A 40 6.34 7.31 8.05
N TYR A 41 6.20 7.55 9.35
CA TYR A 41 7.04 6.90 10.36
C TYR A 41 6.86 5.38 10.35
N ILE A 42 5.61 4.90 10.40
CA ILE A 42 5.30 3.46 10.39
C ILE A 42 5.79 2.79 9.11
N LEU A 43 5.50 3.37 7.95
CA LEU A 43 5.93 2.82 6.66
C LEU A 43 7.45 2.78 6.52
N LYS A 44 8.16 3.80 7.03
CA LYS A 44 9.63 3.84 7.01
C LYS A 44 10.24 2.80 7.96
N LYS A 45 9.74 2.70 9.20
CA LYS A 45 10.26 1.78 10.22
C LYS A 45 10.02 0.32 9.84
N TYR A 46 8.84 0.00 9.32
CA TYR A 46 8.41 -1.37 9.01
C TYR A 46 8.40 -1.70 7.52
N ARG A 47 9.33 -1.14 6.75
CA ARG A 47 9.47 -1.43 5.31
C ARG A 47 9.64 -2.92 5.00
N THR A 48 10.26 -3.68 5.88
CA THR A 48 10.48 -5.14 5.75
C THR A 48 9.27 -5.98 6.15
N ALA A 49 8.34 -5.42 6.92
CA ALA A 49 7.15 -6.11 7.40
C ALA A 49 6.03 -6.20 6.35
N SER A 50 6.19 -5.58 5.18
CA SER A 50 5.19 -5.58 4.11
C SER A 50 3.85 -5.01 4.60
N VAL A 51 3.87 -3.75 5.05
CA VAL A 51 2.69 -3.03 5.51
C VAL A 51 1.88 -2.56 4.31
N SER A 52 0.63 -2.99 4.20
CA SER A 52 -0.22 -2.62 3.06
C SER A 52 -0.99 -1.33 3.29
N ARG A 53 -1.54 -1.14 4.49
CA ARG A 53 -2.38 0.01 4.83
C ARG A 53 -2.27 0.34 6.32
N VAL A 54 -2.32 1.62 6.63
CA VAL A 54 -2.39 2.14 8.00
C VAL A 54 -3.71 2.92 8.14
N LEU A 55 -4.62 2.39 8.94
CA LEU A 55 -5.89 3.04 9.25
C LEU A 55 -5.75 3.80 10.56
N ILE A 56 -6.25 5.03 10.62
CA ILE A 56 -6.19 5.87 11.80
C ILE A 56 -7.61 6.28 12.18
N SER A 57 -8.03 5.96 13.38
CA SER A 57 -9.27 6.47 13.96
C SER A 57 -8.95 7.27 15.21
N ARG A 58 -9.63 8.40 15.37
CA ARG A 58 -9.43 9.28 16.52
C ARG A 58 -10.74 9.46 17.28
N THR A 59 -10.62 9.38 18.58
CA THR A 59 -11.63 9.88 19.54
C THR A 59 -11.08 11.15 20.18
N SER A 60 -11.85 11.77 21.06
CA SER A 60 -11.43 12.99 21.77
C SER A 60 -10.11 12.84 22.54
N THR A 61 -9.83 11.66 23.09
CA THR A 61 -8.68 11.41 23.98
C THR A 61 -7.66 10.43 23.42
N LYS A 62 -8.03 9.56 22.49
CA LYS A 62 -7.19 8.44 22.03
C LYS A 62 -7.09 8.38 20.51
N VAL A 63 -5.90 7.99 20.04
CA VAL A 63 -5.63 7.71 18.63
C VAL A 63 -5.44 6.21 18.46
N SER A 64 -6.33 5.57 17.69
CA SER A 64 -6.22 4.13 17.38
C SER A 64 -5.64 3.96 15.98
N ILE A 65 -4.51 3.27 15.91
CA ILE A 65 -3.81 2.98 14.66
C ILE A 65 -3.93 1.49 14.38
N THR A 66 -4.51 1.15 13.23
CA THR A 66 -4.61 -0.23 12.77
C THR A 66 -3.65 -0.44 11.60
N ILE A 67 -2.69 -1.35 11.76
CA ILE A 67 -1.66 -1.66 10.76
C ILE A 67 -2.01 -3.00 10.11
N ASN A 68 -2.32 -2.97 8.80
CA ASN A 68 -2.54 -4.17 8.01
C ASN A 68 -1.22 -4.62 7.38
N THR A 69 -0.75 -5.81 7.74
CA THR A 69 0.55 -6.33 7.33
C THR A 69 0.47 -7.80 6.92
N ALA A 70 1.36 -8.23 6.03
CA ALA A 70 1.53 -9.64 5.70
C ALA A 70 2.44 -10.40 6.69
N ARG A 71 3.22 -9.68 7.50
CA ARG A 71 4.17 -10.26 8.46
C ARG A 71 4.00 -9.65 9.85
N PRO A 72 2.93 -9.99 10.56
CA PRO A 72 2.62 -9.38 11.86
C PRO A 72 3.71 -9.64 12.91
N GLY A 73 4.39 -10.77 12.84
CA GLY A 73 5.46 -11.10 13.78
C GLY A 73 6.62 -10.11 13.83
N LEU A 74 6.92 -9.43 12.71
CA LEU A 74 7.97 -8.39 12.67
C LEU A 74 7.54 -7.07 13.36
N ILE A 75 6.24 -6.83 13.48
CA ILE A 75 5.70 -5.65 14.16
C ILE A 75 5.45 -5.96 15.64
N ILE A 76 4.94 -7.17 15.94
CA ILE A 76 4.62 -7.58 17.32
C ILE A 76 5.90 -7.83 18.11
N GLY A 77 6.91 -8.45 17.48
CA GLY A 77 8.16 -8.82 18.13
C GLY A 77 7.99 -9.96 19.15
N LYS A 78 9.04 -10.22 19.89
CA LYS A 78 9.03 -11.23 20.95
C LYS A 78 8.16 -10.73 22.13
N SER A 79 7.13 -11.48 22.46
CA SER A 79 6.20 -11.18 23.59
C SER A 79 5.59 -9.77 23.54
N GLY A 80 5.46 -9.15 22.33
CA GLY A 80 4.85 -7.83 22.18
C GLY A 80 5.77 -6.63 22.44
N SER A 81 7.06 -6.85 22.72
CA SER A 81 8.02 -5.78 23.07
C SER A 81 8.15 -4.70 21.99
N GLU A 82 8.09 -5.08 20.71
CA GLU A 82 8.18 -4.12 19.59
C GLU A 82 6.94 -3.22 19.46
N VAL A 83 5.75 -3.77 19.72
CA VAL A 83 4.50 -2.97 19.73
C VAL A 83 4.52 -1.96 20.86
N ASP A 84 5.00 -2.35 22.05
CA ASP A 84 5.07 -1.45 23.20
C ASP A 84 6.11 -0.34 22.99
N SER A 85 7.25 -0.67 22.38
CA SER A 85 8.23 0.32 21.96
C SER A 85 7.66 1.27 20.92
N LEU A 86 6.94 0.74 19.93
CA LEU A 86 6.26 1.53 18.90
C LEU A 86 5.23 2.48 19.52
N LYS A 87 4.39 2.01 20.46
CA LYS A 87 3.43 2.86 21.18
C LYS A 87 4.12 4.03 21.88
N LYS A 88 5.23 3.76 22.60
CA LYS A 88 6.01 4.80 23.28
C LYS A 88 6.56 5.85 22.32
N GLU A 89 7.07 5.42 21.15
CA GLU A 89 7.60 6.31 20.11
C GLU A 89 6.48 7.17 19.49
N LEU A 90 5.34 6.55 19.16
CA LEU A 90 4.20 7.26 18.57
C LEU A 90 3.57 8.24 19.57
N ASN A 91 3.47 7.88 20.86
CA ASN A 91 3.01 8.80 21.92
C ASN A 91 3.91 10.03 22.02
N LYS A 92 5.24 9.88 21.88
CA LYS A 92 6.15 11.03 21.87
C LYS A 92 5.99 11.94 20.66
N LEU A 93 5.59 11.38 19.50
CA LEU A 93 5.40 12.15 18.26
C LEU A 93 4.10 12.96 18.24
N VAL A 94 3.05 12.46 18.87
CA VAL A 94 1.70 13.05 18.80
C VAL A 94 1.31 13.75 20.10
N GLY A 95 1.90 13.38 21.24
CA GLY A 95 1.54 13.92 22.55
C GLY A 95 0.20 13.41 23.11
N HIS A 96 -0.43 12.45 22.45
CA HIS A 96 -1.67 11.80 22.85
C HIS A 96 -1.47 10.31 23.09
N GLU A 97 -2.41 9.69 23.82
CA GLU A 97 -2.40 8.25 24.01
C GLU A 97 -2.69 7.52 22.67
N VAL A 98 -1.75 6.68 22.23
CA VAL A 98 -1.87 5.90 20.99
C VAL A 98 -2.08 4.44 21.32
N SER A 99 -3.13 3.84 20.74
CA SER A 99 -3.31 2.38 20.69
C SER A 99 -2.90 1.83 19.32
N VAL A 100 -2.19 0.73 19.30
CA VAL A 100 -1.75 0.08 18.06
C VAL A 100 -2.36 -1.31 17.98
N ASN A 101 -3.09 -1.55 16.89
CA ASN A 101 -3.65 -2.85 16.54
C ASN A 101 -2.97 -3.36 15.27
N VAL A 102 -2.62 -4.65 15.24
CA VAL A 102 -1.98 -5.27 14.07
C VAL A 102 -2.93 -6.31 13.49
N PHE A 103 -3.25 -6.17 12.20
CA PHE A 103 -4.08 -7.11 11.46
C PHE A 103 -3.25 -7.86 10.42
N GLU A 104 -3.39 -9.20 10.41
CA GLU A 104 -2.73 -10.05 9.45
C GLU A 104 -3.49 -10.12 8.13
N ILE A 105 -2.76 -10.01 7.02
CA ILE A 105 -3.27 -10.23 5.67
C ILE A 105 -2.98 -11.68 5.28
N LYS A 106 -4.02 -12.52 5.31
CA LYS A 106 -3.89 -13.94 4.98
C LYS A 106 -3.49 -14.22 3.53
N ARG A 107 -3.88 -13.34 2.58
CA ARG A 107 -3.61 -13.50 1.14
C ARG A 107 -2.90 -12.26 0.58
N PRO A 108 -1.59 -12.12 0.79
CA PRO A 108 -0.84 -10.92 0.38
C PRO A 108 -0.80 -10.71 -1.15
N ALA A 109 -0.89 -11.77 -1.94
CA ALA A 109 -0.94 -11.67 -3.39
C ALA A 109 -2.22 -11.02 -3.96
N LEU A 110 -3.27 -10.85 -3.14
CA LEU A 110 -4.50 -10.15 -3.53
C LEU A 110 -4.50 -8.66 -3.18
N VAL A 111 -3.42 -8.16 -2.58
CA VAL A 111 -3.29 -6.75 -2.15
C VAL A 111 -2.35 -6.02 -3.08
N ALA A 112 -2.85 -4.99 -3.78
CA ALA A 112 -2.11 -4.28 -4.81
C ALA A 112 -0.81 -3.63 -4.30
N THR A 113 -0.80 -3.10 -3.08
CA THR A 113 0.39 -2.50 -2.46
C THR A 113 1.51 -3.53 -2.29
N LEU A 114 1.18 -4.70 -1.74
CA LEU A 114 2.17 -5.75 -1.48
C LEU A 114 2.72 -6.37 -2.78
N VAL A 115 1.86 -6.53 -3.78
CA VAL A 115 2.28 -6.99 -5.12
C VAL A 115 3.20 -5.96 -5.76
N GLY A 116 2.86 -4.67 -5.67
CA GLY A 116 3.69 -3.58 -6.19
C GLY A 116 5.06 -3.52 -5.51
N GLU A 117 5.11 -3.62 -4.19
CA GLU A 117 6.36 -3.65 -3.41
C GLU A 117 7.23 -4.86 -3.76
N ASN A 118 6.62 -6.04 -3.94
CA ASN A 118 7.36 -7.24 -4.35
C ASN A 118 8.02 -7.05 -5.72
N ILE A 119 7.28 -6.48 -6.69
CA ILE A 119 7.83 -6.17 -8.02
C ILE A 119 8.96 -5.14 -7.90
N SER A 120 8.76 -4.07 -7.11
CA SER A 120 9.77 -3.03 -6.85
C SER A 120 11.06 -3.64 -6.31
N GLN A 121 10.98 -4.45 -5.25
CA GLN A 121 12.13 -5.10 -4.64
C GLN A 121 12.87 -6.04 -5.61
N GLN A 122 12.16 -6.75 -6.49
CA GLN A 122 12.78 -7.59 -7.51
C GLN A 122 13.51 -6.77 -8.56
N ILE A 123 12.95 -5.63 -8.99
CA ILE A 123 13.59 -4.72 -9.95
C ILE A 123 14.82 -4.06 -9.32
N GLU A 124 14.76 -3.63 -8.07
CA GLU A 124 15.90 -3.09 -7.31
C GLU A 124 17.05 -4.12 -7.19
N LYS A 125 16.71 -5.40 -7.08
CA LYS A 125 17.66 -6.54 -7.12
C LYS A 125 18.12 -6.92 -8.55
N LYS A 126 17.87 -6.06 -9.54
CA LYS A 126 18.24 -6.26 -10.95
C LYS A 126 17.62 -7.50 -11.63
N VAL A 127 16.49 -8.00 -11.12
CA VAL A 127 15.71 -9.03 -11.81
C VAL A 127 15.03 -8.41 -13.03
N ASN A 128 14.97 -9.13 -14.15
CA ASN A 128 14.26 -8.65 -15.33
C ASN A 128 12.78 -8.37 -15.01
N TYR A 129 12.34 -7.15 -15.29
CA TYR A 129 10.98 -6.68 -14.98
C TYR A 129 9.88 -7.56 -15.57
N ARG A 130 10.08 -8.10 -16.80
CA ARG A 130 9.09 -8.99 -17.44
C ARG A 130 8.90 -10.27 -16.64
N ARG A 131 10.00 -10.85 -16.14
CA ARG A 131 9.95 -12.07 -15.32
C ARG A 131 9.30 -11.78 -13.95
N ALA A 132 9.66 -10.66 -13.31
CA ALA A 132 9.10 -10.24 -12.04
C ALA A 132 7.58 -10.04 -12.14
N VAL A 133 7.12 -9.32 -13.18
CA VAL A 133 5.69 -9.05 -13.40
C VAL A 133 4.93 -10.32 -13.72
N LYS A 134 5.40 -11.16 -14.65
CA LYS A 134 4.71 -12.40 -15.00
C LYS A 134 4.54 -13.31 -13.79
N LYS A 135 5.59 -13.47 -12.97
CA LYS A 135 5.53 -14.26 -11.73
C LYS A 135 4.50 -13.70 -10.74
N SER A 136 4.48 -12.38 -10.57
CA SER A 136 3.52 -11.73 -9.66
C SER A 136 2.08 -11.88 -10.17
N ILE A 137 1.84 -11.71 -11.46
CA ILE A 137 0.52 -11.90 -12.09
C ILE A 137 0.03 -13.33 -11.89
N GLN A 138 0.86 -14.31 -12.21
CA GLN A 138 0.53 -15.73 -12.06
C GLN A 138 0.20 -16.07 -10.59
N SER A 139 0.99 -15.56 -9.64
CA SER A 139 0.71 -15.74 -8.20
C SER A 139 -0.63 -15.11 -7.79
N THR A 140 -0.98 -13.94 -8.31
CA THR A 140 -2.23 -13.25 -8.00
C THR A 140 -3.44 -14.00 -8.54
N ILE A 141 -3.38 -14.47 -9.78
CA ILE A 141 -4.46 -15.26 -10.39
C ILE A 141 -4.63 -16.61 -9.68
N SER A 142 -3.53 -17.31 -9.36
CA SER A 142 -3.58 -18.58 -8.62
C SER A 142 -4.19 -18.45 -7.22
N MET A 143 -4.11 -17.27 -6.60
CA MET A 143 -4.76 -16.97 -5.31
C MET A 143 -6.23 -16.57 -5.42
N GLY A 144 -6.78 -16.54 -6.64
CA GLY A 144 -8.19 -16.33 -6.89
C GLY A 144 -8.60 -14.90 -7.23
N ALA A 145 -7.68 -14.07 -7.74
CA ALA A 145 -8.06 -12.77 -8.30
C ALA A 145 -8.79 -12.94 -9.64
N ASN A 146 -9.87 -12.19 -9.86
CA ASN A 146 -10.64 -12.19 -11.11
C ASN A 146 -9.89 -11.49 -12.25
N GLY A 147 -8.94 -10.64 -11.90
CA GLY A 147 -8.06 -10.01 -12.86
C GLY A 147 -7.03 -9.07 -12.23
N ILE A 148 -5.94 -8.94 -12.94
CA ILE A 148 -4.84 -8.05 -12.57
C ILE A 148 -4.36 -7.26 -13.78
N ARG A 149 -3.97 -6.01 -13.52
CA ARG A 149 -3.29 -5.15 -14.47
C ARG A 149 -2.09 -4.53 -13.79
N VAL A 150 -0.93 -4.66 -14.41
CA VAL A 150 0.31 -4.03 -13.97
C VAL A 150 0.84 -3.13 -15.07
N ARG A 151 1.16 -1.88 -14.75
CA ARG A 151 1.79 -0.92 -15.66
C ARG A 151 3.11 -0.48 -15.07
N ILE A 152 4.15 -0.62 -15.84
CA ILE A 152 5.51 -0.20 -15.47
C ILE A 152 5.95 0.88 -16.44
N ALA A 153 6.53 1.96 -15.91
CA ALA A 153 7.02 3.08 -16.69
C ALA A 153 8.35 3.58 -16.13
N GLY A 154 9.30 3.85 -17.02
CA GLY A 154 10.64 4.33 -16.69
C GLY A 154 11.72 3.75 -17.62
N ARG A 155 12.97 3.81 -17.18
CA ARG A 155 14.12 3.23 -17.90
C ARG A 155 14.19 1.71 -17.68
N LEU A 156 13.34 0.98 -18.41
CA LEU A 156 13.20 -0.47 -18.25
C LEU A 156 14.49 -1.19 -18.64
N ASN A 157 15.04 -2.02 -17.75
CA ASN A 157 16.35 -2.69 -17.90
C ASN A 157 17.52 -1.74 -18.18
N GLY A 158 17.45 -0.48 -17.74
CA GLY A 158 18.50 0.51 -17.96
C GLY A 158 18.51 1.17 -19.35
N ALA A 159 17.46 0.99 -20.15
CA ALA A 159 17.35 1.65 -21.47
C ALA A 159 17.43 3.18 -21.32
N GLU A 160 18.12 3.86 -22.25
CA GLU A 160 18.25 5.32 -22.22
C GLU A 160 16.91 6.04 -22.34
N ILE A 161 16.07 5.54 -23.25
CA ILE A 161 14.73 6.11 -23.49
C ILE A 161 13.74 5.42 -22.56
N ALA A 162 13.03 6.20 -21.76
CA ALA A 162 11.96 5.71 -20.89
C ALA A 162 10.83 5.11 -21.73
N ARG A 163 10.38 3.93 -21.33
CA ARG A 163 9.28 3.20 -21.96
C ARG A 163 8.21 2.86 -20.95
N GLN A 164 7.03 2.56 -21.47
CA GLN A 164 5.90 2.13 -20.67
C GLN A 164 5.36 0.83 -21.23
N GLU A 165 5.28 -0.18 -20.37
CA GLU A 165 4.65 -1.47 -20.70
C GLU A 165 3.48 -1.74 -19.75
N THR A 166 2.44 -2.37 -20.28
CA THR A 166 1.26 -2.77 -19.51
C THR A 166 1.01 -4.25 -19.72
N PHE A 167 0.91 -4.98 -18.63
CA PHE A 167 0.56 -6.39 -18.58
C PHE A 167 -0.83 -6.50 -17.97
N LYS A 168 -1.68 -7.34 -18.54
CA LYS A 168 -3.04 -7.56 -18.06
C LYS A 168 -3.39 -9.03 -18.20
N GLU A 169 -4.06 -9.58 -17.17
CA GLU A 169 -4.64 -10.91 -17.17
C GLU A 169 -5.99 -10.87 -16.46
N GLY A 170 -6.99 -11.56 -17.01
CA GLY A 170 -8.36 -11.51 -16.52
C GLY A 170 -9.07 -10.17 -16.83
N GLN A 171 -10.12 -9.88 -16.06
CA GLN A 171 -10.94 -8.69 -16.22
C GLN A 171 -10.64 -7.65 -15.14
N VAL A 172 -10.53 -6.38 -15.51
CA VAL A 172 -10.36 -5.25 -14.59
C VAL A 172 -11.33 -4.14 -14.99
N PRO A 173 -12.60 -4.19 -14.49
CA PRO A 173 -13.66 -3.26 -14.88
C PRO A 173 -13.51 -1.92 -14.16
N LEU A 174 -12.66 -1.01 -14.67
CA LEU A 174 -12.37 0.27 -14.03
C LEU A 174 -13.58 1.21 -13.96
N HIS A 175 -14.52 1.11 -14.89
CA HIS A 175 -15.71 1.96 -14.95
C HIS A 175 -16.85 1.47 -14.04
N THR A 176 -16.86 0.22 -13.62
CA THR A 176 -17.88 -0.34 -12.74
C THR A 176 -17.59 0.04 -11.29
N LEU A 177 -18.41 0.91 -10.71
CA LEU A 177 -18.20 1.44 -9.36
C LEU A 177 -18.34 0.37 -8.27
N ARG A 178 -19.26 -0.58 -8.41
CA ARG A 178 -19.47 -1.68 -7.47
C ARG A 178 -18.31 -2.68 -7.41
N ALA A 179 -17.45 -2.73 -8.46
CA ALA A 179 -16.32 -3.66 -8.52
C ALA A 179 -15.26 -3.28 -7.48
N LYS A 180 -14.84 -4.24 -6.65
CA LYS A 180 -13.77 -4.04 -5.65
C LYS A 180 -12.42 -4.08 -6.34
N ILE A 181 -11.91 -2.92 -6.70
CA ILE A 181 -10.60 -2.77 -7.32
C ILE A 181 -9.64 -2.18 -6.29
N ASP A 182 -8.63 -2.98 -5.93
CA ASP A 182 -7.49 -2.48 -5.16
C ASP A 182 -6.45 -1.90 -6.10
N TYR A 183 -5.88 -0.76 -5.71
CA TYR A 183 -4.93 -0.01 -6.52
C TYR A 183 -3.74 0.44 -5.70
N SER A 184 -2.55 0.34 -6.27
CA SER A 184 -1.35 0.90 -5.67
C SER A 184 -0.43 1.50 -6.72
N HIS A 185 0.28 2.55 -6.32
CA HIS A 185 1.39 3.15 -7.04
C HIS A 185 2.65 3.01 -6.17
N VAL A 186 3.63 2.30 -6.69
CA VAL A 186 4.90 2.03 -6.01
C VAL A 186 6.05 2.46 -6.91
N GLU A 187 7.10 2.97 -6.32
CA GLU A 187 8.31 3.40 -7.00
C GLU A 187 9.47 2.45 -6.68
N ALA A 188 10.20 2.03 -7.72
CA ALA A 188 11.42 1.26 -7.59
C ALA A 188 12.63 2.18 -7.87
N ASN A 189 13.51 2.34 -6.88
CA ASN A 189 14.71 3.15 -7.02
C ASN A 189 15.83 2.29 -7.60
N THR A 190 16.18 2.54 -8.87
CA THR A 190 17.26 1.85 -9.55
C THR A 190 18.46 2.75 -9.77
N THR A 191 19.62 2.17 -10.10
CA THR A 191 20.83 2.93 -10.44
C THR A 191 20.64 3.83 -11.66
N TYR A 192 19.65 3.56 -12.50
CA TYR A 192 19.33 4.31 -13.73
C TYR A 192 18.20 5.33 -13.55
N GLY A 193 17.65 5.44 -12.34
CA GLY A 193 16.53 6.32 -12.02
C GLY A 193 15.33 5.58 -11.42
N ILE A 194 14.23 6.27 -11.31
CA ILE A 194 12.98 5.76 -10.70
C ILE A 194 12.13 5.05 -11.76
N ILE A 195 11.64 3.87 -11.42
CA ILE A 195 10.65 3.14 -12.21
C ILE A 195 9.32 3.15 -11.47
N GLY A 196 8.29 3.75 -12.07
CA GLY A 196 6.94 3.77 -11.53
C GLY A 196 6.18 2.49 -11.86
N ILE A 197 5.58 1.87 -10.84
CA ILE A 197 4.81 0.64 -10.93
C ILE A 197 3.39 0.94 -10.46
N LYS A 198 2.39 0.72 -11.33
CA LYS A 198 0.98 0.85 -11.00
C LYS A 198 0.33 -0.52 -11.08
N VAL A 199 -0.36 -0.93 -10.02
CA VAL A 199 -1.01 -2.24 -9.92
C VAL A 199 -2.49 -2.04 -9.67
N TRP A 200 -3.34 -2.76 -10.40
CA TRP A 200 -4.78 -2.86 -10.20
C TRP A 200 -5.13 -4.32 -10.05
N ILE A 201 -5.81 -4.68 -8.99
CA ILE A 201 -6.29 -6.05 -8.74
C ILE A 201 -7.80 -5.98 -8.55
N TYR A 202 -8.51 -6.80 -9.30
CA TYR A 202 -9.94 -6.98 -9.17
C TYR A 202 -10.22 -8.26 -8.38
N ASN A 203 -10.89 -8.09 -7.25
CA ASN A 203 -11.36 -9.18 -6.39
C ASN A 203 -12.88 -9.03 -6.22
N ASP A 204 -13.57 -10.14 -6.16
CA ASP A 204 -14.98 -10.17 -5.72
C ASP A 204 -15.11 -10.12 -4.21
#